data_5fee7bac091e67a13daadcc8d87f29f4
#
_entry.id   5fee7bac091e67a13daadcc8d87f29f4
#
_cell.length_a   1.000
_cell.length_b   1.000
_cell.length_c   1.000
_cell.angle_alpha   90.00
_cell.angle_beta   90.00
_cell.angle_gamma   90.00
#
_symmetry.space_group_name_H-M   'P 1'
#
loop_
_entity.id
_entity.type
_entity.pdbx_description
1 polymer ?
#
loop_
_entity_poly.entity_id
_entity_poly.type
_entity_poly.pdbx_seq_one_letter_code
_entity_poly.pdbx_strand_id
1 'polypeptide(L)'
;PFSAVDALTRLRLQDLAAELLIGRTTLLVTHDPLEALRLGHRILVLRGDPAHMSTPLEPAGTVPRPADDPALHGLAAGILRDLAA
;
A
#
# COMPACT_ATOMS: atom_id res chain seq x y z
N PRO A 1 10.31 13.00 18.02
CA PRO A 1 11.46 12.15 18.29
C PRO A 1 11.20 10.67 18.11
N PHE A 2 9.95 10.23 18.25
CA PHE A 2 9.62 8.81 18.07
C PHE A 2 9.13 8.47 16.68
N SER A 3 8.87 9.44 15.81
CA SER A 3 8.27 9.19 14.50
C SER A 3 9.16 8.33 13.60
N ALA A 4 10.47 8.49 13.64
CA ALA A 4 11.39 7.66 12.85
C ALA A 4 11.39 6.20 13.32
N VAL A 5 11.33 5.99 14.64
CA VAL A 5 11.25 4.66 15.25
C VAL A 5 9.92 4.00 14.87
N ASP A 6 8.83 4.76 14.93
CA ASP A 6 7.51 4.26 14.57
C ASP A 6 7.45 3.89 13.10
N ALA A 7 8.06 4.69 12.22
CA ALA A 7 8.11 4.39 10.79
C ALA A 7 8.88 3.09 10.52
N LEU A 8 10.02 2.91 11.15
CA LEU A 8 10.83 1.70 11.00
C LEU A 8 10.09 0.47 11.54
N THR A 9 9.45 0.61 12.69
CA THR A 9 8.65 -0.46 13.28
C THR A 9 7.50 -0.85 12.35
N ARG A 10 6.84 0.14 11.76
CA ARG A 10 5.76 -0.11 10.79
C ARG A 10 6.26 -0.91 9.59
N LEU A 11 7.42 -0.53 9.04
CA LEU A 11 7.98 -1.25 7.90
C LEU A 11 8.32 -2.71 8.26
N ARG A 12 8.87 -2.94 9.43
CA ARG A 12 9.17 -4.28 9.91
C ARG A 12 7.92 -5.13 10.10
N LEU A 13 6.87 -4.53 10.64
CA LEU A 13 5.58 -5.21 10.82
C LEU A 13 4.95 -5.54 9.47
N GLN A 14 5.08 -4.64 8.49
CA GLN A 14 4.59 -4.91 7.13
C GLN A 14 5.35 -6.07 6.49
N ASP A 15 6.66 -6.12 6.64
CA ASP A 15 7.48 -7.21 6.11
C ASP A 15 7.08 -8.54 6.76
N LEU A 16 6.87 -8.55 8.06
CA LEU A 16 6.43 -9.74 8.79
C LEU A 16 5.04 -10.19 8.34
N ALA A 17 4.12 -9.24 8.18
CA ALA A 17 2.77 -9.55 7.70
C ALA A 17 2.81 -10.17 6.30
N ALA A 18 3.62 -9.63 5.40
CA ALA A 18 3.77 -10.19 4.06
C ALA A 18 4.26 -11.63 4.11
N GLU A 19 5.23 -11.91 4.98
CA GLU A 19 5.76 -13.25 5.16
C GLU A 19 4.72 -14.23 5.69
N LEU A 20 3.95 -13.80 6.70
CA LEU A 20 2.92 -14.64 7.31
C LEU A 20 1.73 -14.90 6.38
N LEU A 21 1.49 -14.04 5.40
CA LEU A 21 0.35 -14.13 4.51
C LEU A 21 0.67 -14.80 3.17
N ILE A 22 1.88 -15.30 2.98
CA ILE A 22 2.25 -16.02 1.77
C ILE A 22 1.28 -17.18 1.53
N GLY A 23 0.76 -17.28 0.30
CA GLY A 23 -0.16 -18.34 -0.08
C GLY A 23 -1.60 -18.16 0.43
N ARG A 24 -1.90 -17.04 1.09
CA ARG A 24 -3.24 -16.76 1.61
C ARG A 24 -3.91 -15.66 0.80
N THR A 25 -5.21 -15.80 0.59
CA THR A 25 -6.02 -14.72 0.02
C THR A 25 -6.42 -13.81 1.18
N THR A 26 -6.01 -12.53 1.10
CA THR A 26 -6.18 -11.58 2.19
C THR A 26 -6.71 -10.26 1.65
N LEU A 27 -7.67 -9.68 2.35
CA LEU A 27 -8.15 -8.33 2.10
C LEU A 27 -7.56 -7.41 3.16
N LEU A 28 -6.78 -6.42 2.71
CA LEU A 28 -6.23 -5.39 3.59
C LEU A 28 -6.92 -4.07 3.29
N VAL A 29 -7.47 -3.44 4.32
CA VAL A 29 -8.06 -2.10 4.20
C VAL A 29 -7.17 -1.13 4.95
N THR A 30 -6.71 -0.09 4.25
CA THR A 30 -5.81 0.91 4.82
C THR A 30 -6.03 2.27 4.16
N HIS A 31 -5.69 3.32 4.88
CA HIS A 31 -5.67 4.68 4.33
C HIS A 31 -4.26 5.13 3.96
N ASP A 32 -3.27 4.24 4.08
CA ASP A 32 -1.88 4.52 3.72
C ASP A 32 -1.57 3.92 2.35
N PRO A 33 -1.44 4.75 1.29
CA PRO A 33 -1.19 4.24 -0.05
C PRO A 33 0.11 3.45 -0.17
N LEU A 34 1.16 3.84 0.54
CA LEU A 34 2.44 3.14 0.48
C LEU A 34 2.32 1.73 1.07
N GLU A 35 1.62 1.60 2.19
CA GLU A 35 1.35 0.30 2.80
C GLU A 35 0.61 -0.62 1.83
N ALA A 36 -0.45 -0.10 1.20
CA ALA A 36 -1.21 -0.86 0.22
C ALA A 36 -0.32 -1.32 -0.94
N LEU A 37 0.53 -0.42 -1.44
CA LEU A 37 1.43 -0.73 -2.57
C LEU A 37 2.54 -1.70 -2.22
N ARG A 38 2.99 -1.72 -0.96
CA ARG A 38 4.00 -2.68 -0.52
C ARG A 38 3.43 -4.08 -0.35
N LEU A 39 2.20 -4.18 0.14
CA LEU A 39 1.64 -5.46 0.59
C LEU A 39 0.62 -6.05 -0.38
N GLY A 40 -0.04 -5.25 -1.21
CA GLY A 40 -1.10 -5.71 -2.07
C GLY A 40 -0.60 -6.17 -3.42
N HIS A 41 -1.10 -7.31 -3.89
CA HIS A 41 -0.92 -7.72 -5.28
C HIS A 41 -1.82 -6.90 -6.21
N ARG A 42 -3.03 -6.61 -5.75
CA ARG A 42 -4.01 -5.76 -6.44
C ARG A 42 -4.48 -4.70 -5.46
N ILE A 43 -4.48 -3.45 -5.91
CA ILE A 43 -4.90 -2.31 -5.10
C ILE A 43 -6.13 -1.68 -5.73
N LEU A 44 -7.16 -1.47 -4.92
CA LEU A 44 -8.37 -0.77 -5.32
C LEU A 44 -8.50 0.49 -4.48
N VAL A 45 -8.75 1.61 -5.14
CA VAL A 45 -8.94 2.89 -4.47
C VAL A 45 -10.43 3.18 -4.37
N LEU A 46 -10.92 3.37 -3.15
CA LEU A 46 -12.30 3.72 -2.88
C LEU A 46 -12.40 5.22 -2.71
N ARG A 47 -13.24 5.87 -3.53
CA ARG A 47 -13.36 7.33 -3.51
C ARG A 47 -14.74 7.77 -3.98
N GLY A 48 -15.05 9.03 -3.71
CA GLY A 48 -16.27 9.68 -4.21
C GLY A 48 -17.44 9.60 -3.24
N ASP A 49 -18.49 10.32 -3.57
CA ASP A 49 -19.74 10.36 -2.84
C ASP A 49 -20.89 10.34 -3.85
N PRO A 50 -21.58 9.18 -4.05
CA PRO A 50 -21.36 7.91 -3.36
C PRO A 50 -20.02 7.25 -3.71
N ALA A 51 -19.49 6.48 -2.78
CA ALA A 51 -18.19 5.85 -2.94
C ALA A 51 -18.20 4.80 -4.05
N HIS A 52 -17.12 4.74 -4.82
CA HIS A 52 -16.93 3.73 -5.87
C HIS A 52 -15.47 3.33 -5.94
N MET A 53 -15.21 2.14 -6.44
CA MET A 53 -13.87 1.60 -6.56
C MET A 53 -13.24 1.97 -7.88
N SER A 54 -11.93 2.24 -7.85
CA SER A 54 -11.14 2.47 -9.04
C SER A 54 -10.95 1.18 -9.84
N THR A 55 -10.38 1.32 -11.04
CA THR A 55 -9.79 0.20 -11.77
C THR A 55 -8.65 -0.38 -10.92
N PRO A 56 -8.53 -1.72 -10.84
CA PRO A 56 -7.45 -2.32 -10.05
C PRO A 56 -6.07 -1.92 -10.54
N LEU A 57 -5.17 -1.64 -9.58
CA LEU A 57 -3.75 -1.44 -9.85
C LEU A 57 -3.01 -2.73 -9.50
N GLU A 58 -2.12 -3.16 -10.38
CA GLU A 58 -1.28 -4.34 -10.16
C GLU A 58 0.18 -3.96 -10.35
N PRO A 59 0.81 -3.35 -9.33
CA PRO A 59 2.20 -2.91 -9.46
C PRO A 59 3.15 -4.07 -9.71
N ALA A 60 4.22 -3.79 -10.45
CA ALA A 60 5.25 -4.79 -10.70
C ALA A 60 6.03 -5.11 -9.44
N GLY A 61 6.70 -6.26 -9.44
CA GLY A 61 7.56 -6.70 -8.34
C GLY A 61 6.87 -7.66 -7.39
N THR A 62 7.66 -8.22 -6.50
CA THR A 62 7.20 -9.17 -5.49
C THR A 62 6.86 -8.47 -4.19
N VAL A 63 5.83 -8.99 -3.51
CA VAL A 63 5.41 -8.50 -2.19
C VAL A 63 6.32 -9.12 -1.12
N PRO A 64 6.81 -8.35 -0.13
CA PRO A 64 6.61 -6.89 0.04
C PRO A 64 7.50 -6.09 -0.90
N ARG A 65 6.93 -5.06 -1.51
CA ARG A 65 7.71 -4.20 -2.38
C ARG A 65 8.58 -3.26 -1.54
N PRO A 66 9.82 -2.94 -2.01
CA PRO A 66 10.71 -2.07 -1.24
C PRO A 66 10.12 -0.69 -1.00
N ALA A 67 10.23 -0.21 0.25
CA ALA A 67 9.68 1.10 0.61
C ALA A 67 10.42 2.27 -0.05
N ASP A 68 11.64 2.06 -0.49
CA ASP A 68 12.48 3.08 -1.13
C ASP A 68 12.44 3.04 -2.67
N ASP A 69 11.57 2.23 -3.24
CA ASP A 69 11.42 2.16 -4.70
C ASP A 69 10.77 3.44 -5.23
N PRO A 70 11.46 4.21 -6.11
CA PRO A 70 10.90 5.44 -6.67
C PRO A 70 9.59 5.22 -7.44
N ALA A 71 9.45 4.10 -8.14
CA ALA A 71 8.22 3.78 -8.86
C ALA A 71 7.04 3.64 -7.89
N LEU A 72 7.27 3.06 -6.73
CA LEU A 72 6.25 2.91 -5.70
C LEU A 72 5.82 4.27 -5.15
N HIS A 73 6.78 5.15 -4.89
CA HIS A 73 6.49 6.50 -4.42
C HIS A 73 5.69 7.31 -5.44
N GLY A 74 5.98 7.13 -6.71
CA GLY A 74 5.23 7.77 -7.79
C GLY A 74 3.78 7.30 -7.83
N LEU A 75 3.55 6.00 -7.66
CA LEU A 75 2.20 5.44 -7.60
C LEU A 75 1.45 5.93 -6.36
N ALA A 76 2.11 5.98 -5.22
CA ALA A 76 1.51 6.48 -3.98
C ALA A 76 1.08 7.93 -4.12
N ALA A 77 1.91 8.77 -4.72
CA ALA A 77 1.57 10.17 -4.98
C ALA A 77 0.36 10.29 -5.91
N GLY A 78 0.27 9.43 -6.92
CA GLY A 78 -0.87 9.38 -7.82
C GLY A 78 -2.17 9.03 -7.10
N ILE A 79 -2.13 8.05 -6.22
CA ILE A 79 -3.29 7.66 -5.41
C ILE A 79 -3.73 8.81 -4.51
N LEU A 80 -2.78 9.49 -3.86
CA LEU A 80 -3.11 10.63 -3.00
C LEU A 80 -3.76 11.77 -3.78
N ARG A 81 -3.29 12.05 -4.99
CA ARG A 81 -3.92 13.06 -5.86
C ARG A 81 -5.34 12.66 -6.21
N ASP A 82 -5.57 11.40 -6.54
CA ASP A 82 -6.91 10.90 -6.86
C ASP A 82 -7.85 11.02 -5.66
N LEU A 83 -7.38 10.71 -4.47
CA LEU A 83 -8.19 10.80 -3.25
C LEU A 83 -8.52 12.24 -2.88
N ALA A 84 -7.66 13.18 -3.23
CA ALA A 84 -7.85 14.60 -2.94
C ALA A 84 -8.71 15.32 -3.98
N ALA A 85 -8.95 14.71 -5.12
CA ALA A 85 -9.71 15.31 -6.22
C ALA A 85 -11.22 15.31 -5.97
#